data_e86ecd1a0495f8b00297eb1066fd7d5a
#
_entry.id   e86ecd1a0495f8b00297eb1066fd7d5a
#
_cell.length_a   1.000
_cell.length_b   1.000
_cell.length_c   1.000
_cell.angle_alpha   90.00
_cell.angle_beta   90.00
_cell.angle_gamma   90.00
#
_symmetry.space_group_name_H-M   'P 1'
#
loop_
_entity.id
_entity.type
_entity.pdbx_description
1 polymer ?
#
loop_
_entity_poly.entity_id
_entity_poly.type
_entity_poly.pdbx_seq_one_letter_code
_entity_poly.pdbx_strand_id
1 'polypeptide(L)'
;MSQIIETAEPFFFLGDPTKPACLLVHGFTGAPKEMRLLGEFLNQHGYTCLGIRLAGHATKPEDMVRSRYTDWMASVEDGYHLLRGVSDHIFLVGLSMGGVLSLLMSTKLKVEGVVAMSTPFALPRDYPIWMLKLVSVFKKYNPKGKGVPGSGWFDKAAFREQVSYPQNPIRSTAELKKLILEMRAALPNVNVPVLLMHSKDDAYVLPENMDKIHTALINAEGRTKLYVAESGHVVTKDAARHQVFEAALEFIQRIGGTV
;
A
#
# COMPACT_ATOMS: atom_id res chain seq x y z
N MET A 1 -23.60 -12.48 1.40
CA MET A 1 -22.23 -11.90 1.36
C MET A 1 -22.23 -10.72 0.40
N SER A 2 -21.41 -9.70 0.63
CA SER A 2 -21.22 -8.63 -0.34
C SER A 2 -20.38 -9.15 -1.52
N GLN A 3 -20.83 -8.85 -2.74
CA GLN A 3 -20.09 -9.23 -3.95
C GLN A 3 -18.82 -8.35 -4.07
N ILE A 4 -17.72 -8.94 -4.54
CA ILE A 4 -16.52 -8.19 -4.90
C ILE A 4 -16.84 -7.33 -6.13
N ILE A 5 -16.36 -6.08 -6.14
CA ILE A 5 -16.48 -5.19 -7.30
C ILE A 5 -15.69 -5.82 -8.45
N GLU A 6 -16.32 -5.86 -9.62
CA GLU A 6 -15.70 -6.38 -10.85
C GLU A 6 -14.34 -5.72 -11.12
N THR A 7 -13.36 -6.51 -11.54
CA THR A 7 -11.95 -6.16 -11.74
C THR A 7 -11.16 -5.77 -10.48
N ALA A 8 -11.76 -5.87 -9.29
CA ALA A 8 -11.14 -5.56 -8.01
C ALA A 8 -10.80 -6.81 -7.16
N GLU A 9 -10.85 -7.98 -7.77
CA GLU A 9 -10.51 -9.27 -7.14
C GLU A 9 -9.03 -9.33 -6.79
N PRO A 10 -8.65 -10.12 -5.76
CA PRO A 10 -7.26 -10.50 -5.55
C PRO A 10 -6.72 -11.22 -6.80
N PHE A 11 -5.41 -11.22 -6.99
CA PHE A 11 -4.77 -11.89 -8.11
C PHE A 11 -3.54 -12.66 -7.66
N PHE A 12 -3.26 -13.74 -8.35
CA PHE A 12 -2.06 -14.54 -8.16
C PHE A 12 -1.44 -14.85 -9.52
N PHE A 13 -0.18 -14.45 -9.70
CA PHE A 13 0.62 -14.71 -10.88
C PHE A 13 1.81 -15.57 -10.47
N LEU A 14 1.82 -16.82 -10.88
CA LEU A 14 2.93 -17.72 -10.62
C LEU A 14 4.11 -17.36 -11.53
N GLY A 15 5.28 -17.24 -10.96
CA GLY A 15 6.55 -16.96 -11.64
C GLY A 15 7.53 -18.13 -11.57
N ASP A 16 8.80 -17.82 -11.71
CA ASP A 16 9.91 -18.76 -11.56
C ASP A 16 10.09 -19.13 -10.07
N PRO A 17 10.06 -20.41 -9.69
CA PRO A 17 10.20 -20.84 -8.30
C PRO A 17 11.59 -20.55 -7.70
N THR A 18 12.58 -20.24 -8.53
CA THR A 18 13.93 -19.88 -8.09
C THR A 18 14.07 -18.40 -7.72
N LYS A 19 13.02 -17.60 -8.02
CA LYS A 19 12.99 -16.17 -7.70
C LYS A 19 12.13 -15.88 -6.46
N PRO A 20 12.43 -14.79 -5.74
CA PRO A 20 11.59 -14.32 -4.66
C PRO A 20 10.13 -14.08 -5.09
N ALA A 21 9.21 -14.14 -4.13
CA ALA A 21 7.82 -13.76 -4.34
C ALA A 21 7.53 -12.34 -3.82
N CYS A 22 6.53 -11.69 -4.40
CA CYS A 22 6.10 -10.35 -4.04
C CYS A 22 4.66 -10.35 -3.51
N LEU A 23 4.46 -9.91 -2.27
CA LEU A 23 3.15 -9.66 -1.69
C LEU A 23 2.77 -8.20 -1.91
N LEU A 24 1.76 -7.96 -2.75
CA LEU A 24 1.33 -6.63 -3.15
C LEU A 24 0.10 -6.18 -2.37
N VAL A 25 0.21 -5.03 -1.70
CA VAL A 25 -0.79 -4.52 -0.75
C VAL A 25 -1.29 -3.14 -1.19
N HIS A 26 -2.59 -3.04 -1.46
CA HIS A 26 -3.25 -1.82 -1.95
C HIS A 26 -3.52 -0.77 -0.85
N GLY A 27 -3.98 0.42 -1.27
CA GLY A 27 -4.26 1.54 -0.40
C GLY A 27 -5.62 1.52 0.30
N PHE A 28 -5.81 2.52 1.20
CA PHE A 28 -7.06 2.75 1.94
C PHE A 28 -8.22 3.04 0.99
N THR A 29 -9.34 2.36 1.17
CA THR A 29 -10.54 2.39 0.31
C THR A 29 -10.32 1.91 -1.13
N GLY A 30 -9.10 1.53 -1.50
CA GLY A 30 -8.74 1.00 -2.80
C GLY A 30 -9.04 -0.48 -2.96
N ALA A 31 -8.36 -1.11 -3.91
CA ALA A 31 -8.57 -2.50 -4.28
C ALA A 31 -7.26 -3.12 -4.82
N PRO A 32 -7.12 -4.45 -4.89
CA PRO A 32 -5.98 -5.11 -5.53
C PRO A 32 -5.66 -4.60 -6.93
N LYS A 33 -6.65 -4.08 -7.65
CA LYS A 33 -6.47 -3.44 -8.97
C LYS A 33 -5.43 -2.30 -8.98
N GLU A 34 -5.21 -1.62 -7.84
CA GLU A 34 -4.17 -0.58 -7.72
C GLU A 34 -2.76 -1.14 -7.90
N MET A 35 -2.58 -2.41 -7.58
CA MET A 35 -1.28 -3.09 -7.61
C MET A 35 -1.13 -4.05 -8.80
N ARG A 36 -2.21 -4.29 -9.57
CA ARG A 36 -2.23 -5.34 -10.60
C ARG A 36 -1.21 -5.09 -11.71
N LEU A 37 -1.11 -3.87 -12.24
CA LEU A 37 -0.15 -3.54 -13.31
C LEU A 37 1.30 -3.75 -12.87
N LEU A 38 1.64 -3.39 -11.62
CA LEU A 38 2.96 -3.68 -11.06
C LEU A 38 3.16 -5.19 -10.88
N GLY A 39 2.13 -5.92 -10.45
CA GLY A 39 2.19 -7.38 -10.32
C GLY A 39 2.40 -8.08 -11.67
N GLU A 40 1.72 -7.63 -12.71
CA GLU A 40 1.89 -8.13 -14.09
C GLU A 40 3.31 -7.85 -14.61
N PHE A 41 3.80 -6.63 -14.39
CA PHE A 41 5.16 -6.24 -14.77
C PHE A 41 6.22 -7.09 -14.06
N LEU A 42 6.15 -7.26 -12.76
CA LEU A 42 7.09 -8.10 -12.00
C LEU A 42 6.99 -9.57 -12.43
N ASN A 43 5.78 -10.08 -12.70
CA ASN A 43 5.60 -11.45 -13.17
C ASN A 43 6.19 -11.69 -14.57
N GLN A 44 6.11 -10.72 -15.49
CA GLN A 44 6.80 -10.77 -16.79
C GLN A 44 8.34 -10.90 -16.63
N HIS A 45 8.88 -10.45 -15.49
CA HIS A 45 10.29 -10.64 -15.12
C HIS A 45 10.54 -11.90 -14.28
N GLY A 46 9.54 -12.79 -14.18
CA GLY A 46 9.64 -14.10 -13.54
C GLY A 46 9.31 -14.13 -12.05
N TYR A 47 8.87 -13.02 -11.43
CA TYR A 47 8.51 -13.03 -10.00
C TYR A 47 7.10 -13.57 -9.77
N THR A 48 6.92 -14.40 -8.75
CA THR A 48 5.57 -14.77 -8.26
C THR A 48 4.97 -13.57 -7.53
N CYS A 49 3.75 -13.18 -7.90
CA CYS A 49 3.06 -12.01 -7.37
C CYS A 49 1.68 -12.36 -6.81
N LEU A 50 1.42 -12.01 -5.56
CA LEU A 50 0.11 -12.12 -4.93
C LEU A 50 -0.40 -10.72 -4.56
N GLY A 51 -1.45 -10.25 -5.23
CA GLY A 51 -2.17 -9.03 -4.86
C GLY A 51 -3.37 -9.37 -3.97
N ILE A 52 -3.24 -9.09 -2.68
CA ILE A 52 -4.28 -9.42 -1.69
C ILE A 52 -5.39 -8.37 -1.65
N ARG A 53 -6.59 -8.79 -1.26
CA ARG A 53 -7.69 -7.92 -0.90
C ARG A 53 -7.77 -7.78 0.62
N LEU A 54 -7.56 -6.58 1.12
CA LEU A 54 -7.67 -6.29 2.56
C LEU A 54 -9.13 -6.40 3.03
N ALA A 55 -9.32 -6.85 4.26
CA ALA A 55 -10.64 -7.00 4.87
C ALA A 55 -11.48 -5.73 4.74
N GLY A 56 -12.73 -5.87 4.31
CA GLY A 56 -13.67 -4.76 4.13
C GLY A 56 -13.47 -3.91 2.87
N HIS A 57 -12.46 -4.20 2.02
CA HIS A 57 -12.20 -3.47 0.78
C HIS A 57 -12.81 -4.17 -0.45
N ALA A 58 -12.91 -3.43 -1.55
CA ALA A 58 -13.37 -3.92 -2.86
C ALA A 58 -14.77 -4.58 -2.85
N THR A 59 -15.63 -4.19 -1.93
CA THR A 59 -17.03 -4.62 -1.84
C THR A 59 -17.94 -3.41 -1.70
N LYS A 60 -18.30 -3.04 -0.48
CA LYS A 60 -19.08 -1.82 -0.17
C LYS A 60 -18.54 -1.11 1.07
N PRO A 61 -18.70 0.21 1.20
CA PRO A 61 -18.17 0.99 2.32
C PRO A 61 -18.57 0.47 3.71
N GLU A 62 -19.76 -0.14 3.84
CA GLU A 62 -20.26 -0.70 5.09
C GLU A 62 -19.40 -1.86 5.60
N ASP A 63 -18.81 -2.64 4.69
CA ASP A 63 -17.93 -3.74 5.06
C ASP A 63 -16.63 -3.20 5.67
N MET A 64 -16.12 -2.10 5.12
CA MET A 64 -14.94 -1.42 5.66
C MET A 64 -15.21 -0.77 7.03
N VAL A 65 -16.42 -0.25 7.28
CA VAL A 65 -16.81 0.27 8.61
C VAL A 65 -16.70 -0.80 9.68
N ARG A 66 -16.96 -2.08 9.33
CA ARG A 66 -16.87 -3.21 10.26
C ARG A 66 -15.44 -3.69 10.49
N SER A 67 -14.54 -3.52 9.53
CA SER A 67 -13.14 -3.94 9.65
C SER A 67 -12.33 -3.05 10.60
N ARG A 68 -11.26 -3.61 11.14
CA ARG A 68 -10.28 -2.97 12.01
C ARG A 68 -8.90 -3.02 11.36
N TYR A 69 -7.98 -2.20 11.84
CA TYR A 69 -6.61 -2.24 11.33
C TYR A 69 -5.94 -3.60 11.59
N THR A 70 -6.32 -4.31 12.65
CA THR A 70 -5.87 -5.69 12.92
C THR A 70 -6.34 -6.69 11.87
N ASP A 71 -7.54 -6.51 11.29
CA ASP A 71 -8.04 -7.37 10.23
C ASP A 71 -7.28 -7.13 8.91
N TRP A 72 -6.79 -5.90 8.70
CA TRP A 72 -5.93 -5.58 7.57
C TRP A 72 -4.54 -6.19 7.75
N MET A 73 -4.00 -6.18 8.97
CA MET A 73 -2.75 -6.88 9.30
C MET A 73 -2.89 -8.38 9.07
N ALA A 74 -3.99 -8.99 9.55
CA ALA A 74 -4.28 -10.42 9.34
C ALA A 74 -4.36 -10.76 7.83
N SER A 75 -4.97 -9.88 7.01
CA SER A 75 -5.00 -10.09 5.56
C SER A 75 -3.60 -10.12 4.93
N VAL A 76 -2.64 -9.32 5.44
CA VAL A 76 -1.24 -9.35 4.99
C VAL A 76 -0.55 -10.63 5.48
N GLU A 77 -0.78 -11.03 6.73
CA GLU A 77 -0.24 -12.26 7.30
C GLU A 77 -0.72 -13.50 6.55
N ASP A 78 -2.02 -13.59 6.24
CA ASP A 78 -2.59 -14.69 5.43
C ASP A 78 -1.94 -14.73 4.04
N GLY A 79 -1.81 -13.58 3.37
CA GLY A 79 -1.14 -13.48 2.06
C GLY A 79 0.33 -13.91 2.13
N TYR A 80 1.04 -13.54 3.18
CA TYR A 80 2.42 -13.97 3.41
C TYR A 80 2.51 -15.48 3.56
N HIS A 81 1.68 -16.10 4.40
CA HIS A 81 1.70 -17.55 4.59
C HIS A 81 1.30 -18.33 3.34
N LEU A 82 0.40 -17.79 2.51
CA LEU A 82 0.09 -18.38 1.18
C LEU A 82 1.33 -18.37 0.28
N LEU A 83 2.07 -17.25 0.22
CA LEU A 83 3.30 -17.15 -0.58
C LEU A 83 4.43 -18.04 -0.03
N ARG A 84 4.48 -18.27 1.28
CA ARG A 84 5.43 -19.20 1.90
C ARG A 84 5.26 -20.64 1.40
N GLY A 85 4.11 -20.97 0.84
CA GLY A 85 3.87 -22.27 0.18
C GLY A 85 4.57 -22.41 -1.17
N VAL A 86 5.08 -21.33 -1.76
CA VAL A 86 5.71 -21.31 -3.10
C VAL A 86 7.08 -20.64 -3.15
N SER A 87 7.48 -19.85 -2.12
CA SER A 87 8.79 -19.22 -2.04
C SER A 87 9.20 -18.99 -0.58
N ASP A 88 10.48 -19.23 -0.30
CA ASP A 88 11.08 -18.92 1.00
C ASP A 88 11.48 -17.44 1.14
N HIS A 89 11.59 -16.73 0.03
CA HIS A 89 12.02 -15.34 -0.06
C HIS A 89 10.86 -14.45 -0.51
N ILE A 90 10.41 -13.53 0.35
CA ILE A 90 9.23 -12.71 0.11
C ILE A 90 9.57 -11.23 0.29
N PHE A 91 9.17 -10.41 -0.67
CA PHE A 91 9.15 -8.95 -0.57
C PHE A 91 7.74 -8.45 -0.26
N LEU A 92 7.63 -7.45 0.62
CA LEU A 92 6.39 -6.71 0.83
C LEU A 92 6.41 -5.44 -0.04
N VAL A 93 5.37 -5.28 -0.87
CA VAL A 93 5.25 -4.17 -1.82
C VAL A 93 3.92 -3.47 -1.58
N GLY A 94 3.94 -2.26 -1.02
CA GLY A 94 2.73 -1.60 -0.57
C GLY A 94 2.54 -0.18 -1.08
N LEU A 95 1.29 0.16 -1.42
CA LEU A 95 0.86 1.49 -1.81
C LEU A 95 0.08 2.17 -0.68
N SER A 96 0.43 3.39 -0.30
CA SER A 96 -0.29 4.20 0.69
C SER A 96 -0.47 3.45 2.02
N MET A 97 -1.69 3.13 2.46
CA MET A 97 -1.94 2.26 3.60
C MET A 97 -1.25 0.89 3.45
N GLY A 98 -1.14 0.37 2.23
CA GLY A 98 -0.37 -0.86 1.96
C GLY A 98 1.11 -0.70 2.31
N GLY A 99 1.69 0.47 2.06
CA GLY A 99 3.05 0.79 2.50
C GLY A 99 3.18 0.86 4.03
N VAL A 100 2.18 1.41 4.72
CA VAL A 100 2.12 1.42 6.20
C VAL A 100 2.10 -0.02 6.74
N LEU A 101 1.23 -0.88 6.16
CA LEU A 101 1.15 -2.30 6.51
C LEU A 101 2.46 -3.03 6.22
N SER A 102 3.07 -2.81 5.05
CA SER A 102 4.31 -3.47 4.66
C SER A 102 5.47 -3.13 5.61
N LEU A 103 5.63 -1.86 5.98
CA LEU A 103 6.64 -1.43 6.95
C LEU A 103 6.38 -2.01 8.34
N LEU A 104 5.14 -1.99 8.83
CA LEU A 104 4.80 -2.56 10.13
C LEU A 104 4.99 -4.08 10.14
N MET A 105 4.51 -4.78 9.11
CA MET A 105 4.56 -6.24 9.08
C MET A 105 5.97 -6.79 8.82
N SER A 106 6.88 -6.02 8.23
CA SER A 106 8.29 -6.41 8.09
C SER A 106 9.02 -6.58 9.44
N THR A 107 8.48 -6.01 10.52
CA THR A 107 9.00 -6.24 11.88
C THR A 107 8.44 -7.51 12.55
N LYS A 108 7.49 -8.17 11.92
CA LYS A 108 6.77 -9.35 12.45
C LYS A 108 6.94 -10.60 11.57
N LEU A 109 7.17 -10.40 10.27
CA LEU A 109 7.30 -11.46 9.27
C LEU A 109 8.73 -11.49 8.75
N LYS A 110 9.23 -12.69 8.42
CA LYS A 110 10.53 -12.84 7.79
C LYS A 110 10.43 -12.47 6.31
N VAL A 111 10.94 -11.31 5.92
CA VAL A 111 10.91 -10.80 4.56
C VAL A 111 12.29 -10.28 4.13
N GLU A 112 12.54 -10.26 2.83
CA GLU A 112 13.83 -9.85 2.25
C GLU A 112 13.95 -8.33 2.12
N GLY A 113 12.83 -7.63 1.99
CA GLY A 113 12.79 -6.18 1.85
C GLY A 113 11.38 -5.62 1.69
N VAL A 114 11.30 -4.31 1.73
CA VAL A 114 10.05 -3.56 1.61
C VAL A 114 10.15 -2.51 0.52
N VAL A 115 9.14 -2.48 -0.36
CA VAL A 115 8.87 -1.35 -1.27
C VAL A 115 7.62 -0.62 -0.77
N ALA A 116 7.78 0.61 -0.30
CA ALA A 116 6.69 1.41 0.25
C ALA A 116 6.47 2.69 -0.56
N MET A 117 5.30 2.78 -1.20
CA MET A 117 4.96 3.84 -2.16
C MET A 117 3.88 4.76 -1.61
N SER A 118 4.04 6.08 -1.78
CA SER A 118 3.07 7.11 -1.35
C SER A 118 2.58 6.92 0.10
N THR A 119 3.47 6.48 0.98
CA THR A 119 3.13 6.01 2.33
C THR A 119 2.96 7.17 3.30
N PRO A 120 1.84 7.29 4.04
CA PRO A 120 1.64 8.34 5.01
C PRO A 120 2.39 8.06 6.33
N PHE A 121 3.16 9.04 6.80
CA PHE A 121 3.66 9.10 8.17
C PHE A 121 2.62 9.67 9.15
N ALA A 122 1.74 10.54 8.63
CA ALA A 122 0.62 11.13 9.36
C ALA A 122 -0.55 11.40 8.41
N LEU A 123 -1.76 11.49 8.95
CA LEU A 123 -2.91 11.94 8.17
C LEU A 123 -2.85 13.45 7.92
N PRO A 124 -3.35 13.96 6.78
CA PRO A 124 -3.32 15.39 6.45
C PRO A 124 -4.00 16.29 7.50
N ARG A 125 -5.03 15.76 8.15
CA ARG A 125 -5.70 16.37 9.30
C ARG A 125 -5.60 15.43 10.49
N ASP A 126 -4.71 15.75 11.41
CA ASP A 126 -4.36 14.87 12.53
C ASP A 126 -5.35 14.98 13.71
N TYR A 127 -6.64 14.80 13.42
CA TYR A 127 -7.67 14.77 14.47
C TYR A 127 -7.43 13.64 15.48
N PRO A 128 -7.69 13.87 16.78
CA PRO A 128 -7.60 12.81 17.79
C PRO A 128 -8.51 11.61 17.46
N ILE A 129 -8.05 10.40 17.77
CA ILE A 129 -8.81 9.16 17.49
C ILE A 129 -10.18 9.18 18.16
N TRP A 130 -10.27 9.67 19.40
CA TRP A 130 -11.53 9.75 20.13
C TRP A 130 -12.54 10.65 19.40
N MET A 131 -12.08 11.75 18.81
CA MET A 131 -12.92 12.68 18.04
C MET A 131 -13.43 12.03 16.75
N LEU A 132 -12.56 11.33 16.01
CA LEU A 132 -12.98 10.58 14.81
C LEU A 132 -14.02 9.51 15.16
N LYS A 133 -13.85 8.81 16.29
CA LYS A 133 -14.82 7.83 16.79
C LYS A 133 -16.15 8.49 17.14
N LEU A 134 -16.14 9.59 17.86
CA LEU A 134 -17.34 10.33 18.25
C LEU A 134 -18.09 10.85 17.01
N VAL A 135 -17.37 11.51 16.08
CA VAL A 135 -17.98 12.00 14.83
C VAL A 135 -18.57 10.86 14.00
N SER A 136 -17.93 9.68 14.00
CA SER A 136 -18.41 8.53 13.24
C SER A 136 -19.77 7.98 13.68
N VAL A 137 -20.23 8.32 14.89
CA VAL A 137 -21.57 7.97 15.39
C VAL A 137 -22.65 8.76 14.64
N PHE A 138 -22.37 10.04 14.37
CA PHE A 138 -23.32 10.97 13.73
C PHE A 138 -23.12 11.07 12.21
N LYS A 139 -21.90 10.91 11.75
CA LYS A 139 -21.52 11.01 10.32
C LYS A 139 -20.66 9.79 9.94
N LYS A 140 -21.21 8.88 9.14
CA LYS A 140 -20.53 7.64 8.75
C LYS A 140 -19.43 7.87 7.72
N TYR A 141 -19.66 8.76 6.76
CA TYR A 141 -18.80 8.93 5.59
C TYR A 141 -18.38 10.38 5.36
N ASN A 142 -17.17 10.54 4.87
CA ASN A 142 -16.64 11.81 4.38
C ASN A 142 -16.32 11.69 2.88
N PRO A 143 -16.94 12.48 1.99
CA PRO A 143 -16.68 12.44 0.56
C PRO A 143 -15.19 12.68 0.28
N LYS A 144 -14.63 11.96 -0.69
CA LYS A 144 -13.28 12.20 -1.19
C LYS A 144 -13.30 13.47 -2.05
N GLY A 145 -12.56 14.49 -1.59
CA GLY A 145 -12.32 15.72 -2.33
C GLY A 145 -13.59 16.54 -2.65
N LYS A 146 -13.42 17.84 -2.77
CA LYS A 146 -14.42 18.76 -3.35
C LYS A 146 -13.99 19.23 -4.74
N GLY A 147 -12.99 18.59 -5.35
CA GLY A 147 -12.41 18.97 -6.63
C GLY A 147 -13.09 18.29 -7.83
N VAL A 148 -12.67 18.70 -9.01
CA VAL A 148 -13.04 18.03 -10.26
C VAL A 148 -12.59 16.57 -10.19
N PRO A 149 -13.47 15.59 -10.56
CA PRO A 149 -13.09 14.18 -10.61
C PRO A 149 -11.79 13.97 -11.39
N GLY A 150 -10.84 13.24 -10.81
CA GLY A 150 -9.52 13.01 -11.38
C GLY A 150 -8.52 14.17 -11.21
N SER A 151 -8.87 15.25 -10.45
CA SER A 151 -7.85 16.21 -10.04
C SER A 151 -6.76 15.50 -9.25
N GLY A 152 -5.48 15.81 -9.56
CA GLY A 152 -4.34 15.10 -8.98
C GLY A 152 -3.98 13.78 -9.68
N TRP A 153 -4.59 13.45 -10.82
CA TRP A 153 -4.17 12.41 -11.74
C TRP A 153 -3.63 13.02 -13.03
N PHE A 154 -2.50 12.55 -13.48
CA PHE A 154 -1.86 12.94 -14.74
C PHE A 154 -2.37 12.05 -15.89
N ASP A 155 -2.51 10.73 -15.66
CA ASP A 155 -3.16 9.81 -16.60
C ASP A 155 -4.67 9.75 -16.32
N LYS A 156 -5.44 10.50 -17.13
CA LYS A 156 -6.92 10.56 -17.03
C LYS A 156 -7.61 9.26 -17.44
N ALA A 157 -6.98 8.45 -18.29
CA ALA A 157 -7.52 7.15 -18.69
C ALA A 157 -7.40 6.18 -17.51
N ALA A 158 -6.24 6.12 -16.86
CA ALA A 158 -6.04 5.32 -15.65
C ALA A 158 -6.98 5.71 -14.50
N PHE A 159 -7.30 7.01 -14.37
CA PHE A 159 -8.30 7.47 -13.37
C PHE A 159 -9.69 6.88 -13.63
N ARG A 160 -10.15 6.79 -14.88
CA ARG A 160 -11.49 6.25 -15.21
C ARG A 160 -11.62 4.77 -14.84
N GLU A 161 -10.51 4.05 -14.83
CA GLU A 161 -10.45 2.65 -14.46
C GLU A 161 -10.16 2.41 -12.97
N GLN A 162 -10.03 3.49 -12.18
CA GLN A 162 -9.74 3.38 -10.76
C GLN A 162 -10.94 2.82 -10.00
N VAL A 163 -10.69 1.77 -9.22
CA VAL A 163 -11.67 1.19 -8.30
C VAL A 163 -11.32 1.60 -6.89
N SER A 164 -12.14 2.44 -6.29
CA SER A 164 -12.04 2.81 -4.88
C SER A 164 -13.40 3.28 -4.37
N TYR A 165 -13.62 3.20 -3.06
CA TYR A 165 -14.86 3.79 -2.50
C TYR A 165 -14.88 5.30 -2.71
N PRO A 166 -16.04 5.89 -3.09
CA PRO A 166 -16.15 7.32 -3.36
C PRO A 166 -16.07 8.18 -2.10
N GLN A 167 -16.10 7.53 -0.94
CA GLN A 167 -16.12 8.17 0.38
C GLN A 167 -15.14 7.46 1.32
N ASN A 168 -14.60 8.21 2.28
CA ASN A 168 -13.82 7.67 3.38
C ASN A 168 -14.73 7.40 4.58
N PRO A 169 -14.89 6.15 5.04
CA PRO A 169 -15.61 5.88 6.27
C PRO A 169 -14.83 6.46 7.46
N ILE A 170 -15.47 7.34 8.25
CA ILE A 170 -14.79 8.09 9.33
C ILE A 170 -14.26 7.14 10.41
N ARG A 171 -15.02 6.09 10.75
CA ARG A 171 -14.56 5.07 11.69
C ARG A 171 -13.32 4.34 11.18
N SER A 172 -13.28 4.00 9.88
CA SER A 172 -12.12 3.36 9.28
C SER A 172 -10.92 4.31 9.18
N THR A 173 -11.15 5.62 9.03
CA THR A 173 -10.09 6.64 9.13
C THR A 173 -9.47 6.64 10.54
N ALA A 174 -10.26 6.44 11.60
CA ALA A 174 -9.72 6.28 12.96
C ALA A 174 -8.88 5.00 13.10
N GLU A 175 -9.26 3.91 12.45
CA GLU A 175 -8.46 2.67 12.42
C GLU A 175 -7.17 2.87 11.59
N LEU A 176 -7.23 3.57 10.45
CA LEU A 176 -6.02 3.94 9.68
C LEU A 176 -5.06 4.78 10.53
N LYS A 177 -5.57 5.73 11.32
CA LYS A 177 -4.71 6.51 12.22
C LYS A 177 -4.02 5.64 13.26
N LYS A 178 -4.71 4.66 13.84
CA LYS A 178 -4.08 3.71 14.77
C LYS A 178 -2.96 2.93 14.08
N LEU A 179 -3.24 2.39 12.88
CA LEU A 179 -2.26 1.66 12.09
C LEU A 179 -1.01 2.51 11.79
N ILE A 180 -1.18 3.78 11.43
CA ILE A 180 -0.06 4.71 11.21
C ILE A 180 0.75 4.91 12.51
N LEU A 181 0.10 5.04 13.67
CA LEU A 181 0.79 5.18 14.95
C LEU A 181 1.58 3.92 15.31
N GLU A 182 1.01 2.73 15.09
CA GLU A 182 1.70 1.44 15.28
C GLU A 182 2.92 1.34 14.34
N MET A 183 2.75 1.66 13.06
CA MET A 183 3.87 1.67 12.11
C MET A 183 4.97 2.63 12.57
N ARG A 184 4.63 3.87 12.97
CA ARG A 184 5.62 4.85 13.44
C ARG A 184 6.42 4.35 14.63
N ALA A 185 5.77 3.69 15.59
CA ALA A 185 6.43 3.07 16.73
C ALA A 185 7.33 1.88 16.32
N ALA A 186 6.98 1.19 15.23
CA ALA A 186 7.73 0.05 14.73
C ALA A 186 8.90 0.42 13.79
N LEU A 187 8.91 1.61 13.17
CA LEU A 187 9.95 2.02 12.20
C LEU A 187 11.38 1.82 12.70
N PRO A 188 11.73 2.12 13.97
CA PRO A 188 13.08 1.85 14.48
C PRO A 188 13.47 0.36 14.52
N ASN A 189 12.49 -0.53 14.46
CA ASN A 189 12.71 -1.99 14.50
C ASN A 189 12.71 -2.64 13.10
N VAL A 190 12.51 -1.86 12.05
CA VAL A 190 12.68 -2.34 10.67
C VAL A 190 14.17 -2.51 10.41
N ASN A 191 14.61 -3.74 10.16
CA ASN A 191 16.00 -4.11 9.93
C ASN A 191 16.31 -4.59 8.52
N VAL A 192 15.29 -4.77 7.68
CA VAL A 192 15.42 -5.17 6.27
C VAL A 192 15.63 -3.97 5.36
N PRO A 193 16.19 -4.16 4.13
CA PRO A 193 16.28 -3.11 3.13
C PRO A 193 14.91 -2.51 2.77
N VAL A 194 14.86 -1.18 2.59
CA VAL A 194 13.61 -0.45 2.26
C VAL A 194 13.83 0.49 1.09
N LEU A 195 12.96 0.38 0.07
CA LEU A 195 12.78 1.38 -0.98
C LEU A 195 11.52 2.19 -0.69
N LEU A 196 11.68 3.50 -0.53
CA LEU A 196 10.60 4.46 -0.39
C LEU A 196 10.41 5.20 -1.72
N MET A 197 9.18 5.24 -2.25
CA MET A 197 8.87 5.99 -3.47
C MET A 197 7.70 6.94 -3.24
N HIS A 198 7.80 8.17 -3.75
CA HIS A 198 6.75 9.17 -3.60
C HIS A 198 6.72 10.13 -4.79
N SER A 199 5.51 10.52 -5.19
CA SER A 199 5.39 11.61 -6.18
C SER A 199 5.55 12.97 -5.51
N LYS A 200 6.30 13.88 -6.16
CA LYS A 200 6.38 15.30 -5.76
C LYS A 200 5.04 16.03 -5.89
N ASP A 201 4.15 15.49 -6.74
CA ASP A 201 2.85 16.07 -7.06
C ASP A 201 1.69 15.42 -6.30
N ASP A 202 1.99 14.57 -5.30
CA ASP A 202 0.97 13.94 -4.45
C ASP A 202 0.33 14.98 -3.53
N ALA A 203 -0.92 15.34 -3.85
CA ALA A 203 -1.71 16.29 -3.07
C ALA A 203 -2.50 15.65 -1.91
N TYR A 204 -2.52 14.30 -1.80
CA TYR A 204 -3.23 13.58 -0.74
C TYR A 204 -2.32 13.26 0.44
N VAL A 205 -1.15 12.69 0.16
CA VAL A 205 -0.10 12.43 1.13
C VAL A 205 1.11 13.21 0.68
N LEU A 206 1.39 14.29 1.38
CA LEU A 206 2.47 15.20 0.98
C LEU A 206 3.85 14.47 0.98
N PRO A 207 4.74 14.80 0.04
CA PRO A 207 6.02 14.11 -0.16
C PRO A 207 6.92 14.07 1.09
N GLU A 208 6.80 15.04 2.00
CA GLU A 208 7.56 15.10 3.26
C GLU A 208 7.27 13.92 4.19
N ASN A 209 6.19 13.17 3.96
CA ASN A 209 5.94 11.93 4.70
C ASN A 209 7.02 10.89 4.44
N MET A 210 7.52 10.80 3.20
CA MET A 210 8.63 9.90 2.85
C MET A 210 9.91 10.26 3.61
N ASP A 211 10.23 11.55 3.75
CA ASP A 211 11.42 11.99 4.49
C ASP A 211 11.32 11.63 5.97
N LYS A 212 10.14 11.79 6.57
CA LYS A 212 9.89 11.43 7.97
C LYS A 212 10.04 9.92 8.20
N ILE A 213 9.50 9.08 7.30
CA ILE A 213 9.67 7.62 7.34
C ILE A 213 11.15 7.28 7.19
N HIS A 214 11.83 7.81 6.19
CA HIS A 214 13.24 7.57 5.94
C HIS A 214 14.12 7.90 7.16
N THR A 215 13.85 9.02 7.81
CA THR A 215 14.59 9.43 9.02
C THR A 215 14.35 8.46 10.20
N ALA A 216 13.14 7.92 10.32
CA ALA A 216 12.77 7.01 11.42
C ALA A 216 13.26 5.56 11.22
N LEU A 217 13.65 5.16 10.00
CA LEU A 217 14.20 3.83 9.67
C LEU A 217 15.67 3.72 10.08
N ILE A 218 15.98 3.90 11.36
CA ILE A 218 17.37 4.02 11.86
C ILE A 218 18.18 2.73 11.76
N ASN A 219 17.52 1.57 11.82
CA ASN A 219 18.16 0.25 11.82
C ASN A 219 17.97 -0.53 10.51
N ALA A 220 17.33 0.07 9.48
CA ALA A 220 17.18 -0.61 8.20
C ALA A 220 18.54 -0.83 7.53
N GLU A 221 18.83 -2.06 7.06
CA GLU A 221 20.10 -2.46 6.42
C GLU A 221 20.40 -1.70 5.12
N GLY A 222 19.43 -1.05 4.55
CA GLY A 222 19.55 -0.13 3.41
C GLY A 222 18.23 0.60 3.22
N ARG A 223 18.32 1.93 3.12
CA ARG A 223 17.13 2.77 2.89
C ARG A 223 17.36 3.73 1.74
N THR A 224 16.55 3.60 0.72
CA THR A 224 16.64 4.42 -0.49
C THR A 224 15.35 5.19 -0.70
N LYS A 225 15.45 6.42 -1.19
CA LYS A 225 14.32 7.25 -1.60
C LYS A 225 14.34 7.47 -3.10
N LEU A 226 13.17 7.38 -3.73
CA LEU A 226 12.93 7.81 -5.10
C LEU A 226 11.75 8.77 -5.16
N TYR A 227 12.00 9.98 -5.63
CA TYR A 227 10.94 10.92 -5.99
C TYR A 227 10.63 10.80 -7.47
N VAL A 228 9.36 10.62 -7.80
CA VAL A 228 8.84 10.74 -9.17
C VAL A 228 8.10 12.07 -9.32
N ALA A 229 7.86 12.49 -10.55
CA ALA A 229 7.06 13.67 -10.89
C ALA A 229 5.98 13.29 -11.90
N GLU A 230 5.08 14.21 -12.20
CA GLU A 230 3.97 14.01 -13.14
C GLU A 230 3.13 12.78 -12.80
N SER A 231 2.88 12.59 -11.49
CA SER A 231 2.04 11.51 -10.98
C SER A 231 1.32 11.97 -9.72
N GLY A 232 0.08 11.53 -9.54
CA GLY A 232 -0.65 11.74 -8.29
C GLY A 232 -0.33 10.67 -7.24
N HIS A 233 -1.27 10.48 -6.31
CA HIS A 233 -1.12 9.59 -5.17
C HIS A 233 -0.95 8.09 -5.54
N VAL A 234 -1.67 7.62 -6.56
CA VAL A 234 -1.65 6.21 -6.98
C VAL A 234 -0.56 5.99 -8.03
N VAL A 235 0.69 6.11 -7.59
CA VAL A 235 1.89 6.06 -8.47
C VAL A 235 2.02 4.76 -9.27
N THR A 236 1.37 3.69 -8.83
CA THR A 236 1.33 2.39 -9.51
C THR A 236 0.39 2.35 -10.72
N LYS A 237 -0.42 3.38 -10.93
CA LYS A 237 -1.38 3.47 -12.05
C LYS A 237 -1.23 4.73 -12.87
N ASP A 238 -0.74 5.81 -12.28
CA ASP A 238 -0.65 7.12 -12.91
C ASP A 238 0.53 7.21 -13.91
N ALA A 239 0.79 8.37 -14.45
CA ALA A 239 1.70 8.59 -15.58
C ALA A 239 3.14 8.12 -15.30
N ALA A 240 3.66 8.28 -14.07
CA ALA A 240 5.01 7.84 -13.70
C ALA A 240 5.13 6.33 -13.39
N ARG A 241 4.08 5.51 -13.60
CA ARG A 241 4.06 4.08 -13.21
C ARG A 241 5.25 3.27 -13.71
N HIS A 242 5.73 3.52 -14.93
CA HIS A 242 6.85 2.76 -15.48
C HIS A 242 8.14 3.01 -14.70
N GLN A 243 8.43 4.27 -14.34
CA GLN A 243 9.58 4.60 -13.50
C GLN A 243 9.49 3.93 -12.12
N VAL A 244 8.28 3.87 -11.55
CA VAL A 244 8.01 3.18 -10.28
C VAL A 244 8.23 1.68 -10.40
N PHE A 245 7.79 1.06 -11.51
CA PHE A 245 7.93 -0.37 -11.75
C PHE A 245 9.39 -0.79 -11.93
N GLU A 246 10.15 -0.05 -12.73
CA GLU A 246 11.58 -0.29 -12.94
C GLU A 246 12.36 -0.16 -11.63
N ALA A 247 12.11 0.89 -10.84
CA ALA A 247 12.79 1.07 -9.56
C ALA A 247 12.45 -0.04 -8.55
N ALA A 248 11.21 -0.53 -8.54
CA ALA A 248 10.81 -1.67 -7.71
C ALA A 248 11.52 -2.95 -8.17
N LEU A 249 11.59 -3.19 -9.48
CA LEU A 249 12.27 -4.34 -10.08
C LEU A 249 13.77 -4.32 -9.74
N GLU A 250 14.45 -3.21 -9.99
CA GLU A 250 15.88 -3.05 -9.69
C GLU A 250 16.19 -3.29 -8.19
N PHE A 251 15.34 -2.77 -7.30
CA PHE A 251 15.48 -3.00 -5.87
C PHE A 251 15.33 -4.49 -5.52
N ILE A 252 14.29 -5.16 -6.03
CA ILE A 252 14.03 -6.57 -5.77
C ILE A 252 15.14 -7.45 -6.34
N GLN A 253 15.64 -7.15 -7.55
CA GLN A 253 16.75 -7.87 -8.17
C GLN A 253 18.04 -7.74 -7.36
N ARG A 254 18.37 -6.53 -6.92
CA ARG A 254 19.60 -6.25 -6.16
C ARG A 254 19.60 -6.98 -4.81
N ILE A 255 18.47 -7.01 -4.11
CA ILE A 255 18.38 -7.66 -2.80
C ILE A 255 18.19 -9.18 -2.97
N GLY A 256 17.27 -9.60 -3.85
CA GLY A 256 16.97 -11.03 -4.09
C GLY A 256 18.07 -11.80 -4.80
N GLY A 257 18.99 -11.13 -5.50
CA GLY A 257 20.18 -11.76 -6.11
C GLY A 257 21.33 -12.03 -5.12
N THR A 258 21.17 -11.62 -3.86
CA THR A 258 22.11 -11.89 -2.75
C THR A 258 21.63 -13.01 -1.81
N VAL A 259 20.48 -13.63 -2.14
CA VAL A 259 19.81 -14.67 -1.30
C VAL A 259 20.03 -16.05 -1.90
#